data_7b3279ba19185b1cd2f5186029582bef
#
_entry.id   7b3279ba19185b1cd2f5186029582bef
#
_cell.length_a   1.000
_cell.length_b   1.000
_cell.length_c   1.000
_cell.angle_alpha   90.00
_cell.angle_beta   90.00
_cell.angle_gamma   90.00
#
_symmetry.space_group_name_H-M   'P 1'
#
loop_
_entity.id
_entity.type
_entity.pdbx_description
1 polymer ?
#
loop_
_entity_poly.entity_id
_entity_poly.type
_entity_poly.pdbx_seq_one_letter_code
_entity_poly.pdbx_strand_id
1 'polypeptide(L)'
;MAMGWAIIFSRRMTKGCFRRVAVLSPLSDALVPQLSRGSAGAGYHSAEVVRSICAQSAWQLQRRGGEDVRRGFVDLRDWASAQQRWYARSNNEKAKPDPDTIATEMIKYAASCRSVETYHAEAVRVLEQGRLYLLSEGSSAATAHGRVLLTLATFYVDRAKFTDAVDALQGASDLEPAGLGVRVAALEALAGLCLRLHQEEPALKFAHSSGLLVTAAGDAVPTDELKELQFRSKAVAALAALVCARCGAVDTRLFEDVPTWLGENSRRTAGVAAAMFSLAQCAHVGGYFKIAGELYGRTIAIIRNSKDAASEGTLASVAMAPDEVHVGALAGLGQLASHIGKFDEAEGKITEALTLAEKINGDKHPRVGVILACLADVYARRERGTGDNIIPEGLYRRCLEYLGSPSIDVPDTGKQVDFVDIMALSRARYAEIISKSLNRGEEADKLQKWASKMWKGPRPLMDLMKVDSAQTTLKEKSKGSATNSTIGKVEGHVVIDVRLGRVIWKVSS
;
A
#
# COMPACT_ATOMS: atom_id res chain seq x y z
N MET A 1 -28.00 -1.89 -23.21
CA MET A 1 -27.42 -1.33 -21.97
C MET A 1 -26.02 -0.73 -22.14
N ALA A 2 -25.39 -0.77 -23.31
CA ALA A 2 -24.06 -0.24 -23.56
C ALA A 2 -23.97 1.29 -23.80
N MET A 3 -25.08 1.98 -23.96
CA MET A 3 -25.09 3.45 -24.24
C MET A 3 -25.12 4.34 -23.00
N GLY A 4 -25.32 3.82 -21.81
CA GLY A 4 -25.43 4.63 -20.58
C GLY A 4 -24.08 5.11 -19.99
N TRP A 5 -22.99 4.42 -20.25
CA TRP A 5 -21.68 4.70 -19.64
C TRP A 5 -20.84 5.73 -20.40
N ALA A 6 -21.04 5.84 -21.70
CA ALA A 6 -20.34 6.86 -22.50
C ALA A 6 -20.75 8.29 -22.14
N ILE A 7 -21.96 8.49 -21.61
CA ILE A 7 -22.52 9.83 -21.31
C ILE A 7 -22.02 10.36 -19.95
N ILE A 8 -21.70 9.49 -19.00
CA ILE A 8 -21.20 9.89 -17.67
C ILE A 8 -19.72 10.34 -17.78
N PHE A 9 -18.93 9.74 -18.67
CA PHE A 9 -17.53 10.11 -18.87
C PHE A 9 -17.35 11.44 -19.67
N SER A 10 -18.27 11.78 -20.57
CA SER A 10 -18.16 12.98 -21.41
C SER A 10 -18.54 14.30 -20.69
N ARG A 11 -19.37 14.26 -19.64
CA ARG A 11 -19.83 15.49 -18.97
C ARG A 11 -18.91 16.09 -17.90
N ARG A 12 -17.83 15.39 -17.50
CA ARG A 12 -16.86 15.92 -16.52
C ARG A 12 -15.59 16.55 -17.12
N MET A 13 -15.41 16.53 -18.45
CA MET A 13 -14.20 17.04 -19.10
C MET A 13 -14.25 18.47 -19.64
N THR A 14 -15.31 19.21 -19.45
CA THR A 14 -15.36 20.58 -19.94
C THR A 14 -15.62 21.55 -18.81
N LYS A 15 -14.56 22.01 -18.15
CA LYS A 15 -14.33 23.35 -17.60
C LYS A 15 -13.12 23.30 -16.63
N GLY A 16 -11.93 23.46 -17.16
CA GLY A 16 -10.70 23.69 -16.40
C GLY A 16 -10.09 25.00 -16.85
N CYS A 17 -10.15 26.03 -16.03
CA CYS A 17 -9.51 27.32 -16.22
C CYS A 17 -7.99 27.22 -16.08
N PHE A 18 -7.28 27.56 -17.17
CA PHE A 18 -5.90 28.05 -17.12
C PHE A 18 -5.88 29.43 -16.47
N ARG A 19 -5.16 29.62 -15.39
CA ARG A 19 -4.56 30.94 -15.05
C ARG A 19 -3.32 30.76 -14.16
N ARG A 20 -2.21 31.13 -14.74
CA ARG A 20 -0.92 31.68 -14.26
C ARG A 20 -0.67 31.61 -12.74
N VAL A 21 0.35 30.87 -12.35
CA VAL A 21 1.04 31.02 -11.07
C VAL A 21 2.33 31.79 -11.33
N ALA A 22 2.38 33.01 -10.83
CA ALA A 22 3.59 33.80 -10.76
C ALA A 22 4.37 33.47 -9.48
N VAL A 23 5.64 33.31 -9.67
CA VAL A 23 6.74 33.17 -8.72
C VAL A 23 6.63 34.13 -7.53
N LEU A 24 6.72 33.60 -6.32
CA LEU A 24 7.19 34.32 -5.12
C LEU A 24 7.89 33.33 -4.18
N SER A 25 9.20 33.27 -4.25
CA SER A 25 10.09 33.08 -3.12
C SER A 25 10.83 34.42 -2.94
N PRO A 26 11.20 34.90 -1.78
CA PRO A 26 11.98 34.25 -0.75
C PRO A 26 11.59 34.67 0.68
N LEU A 27 11.46 33.75 1.62
CA LEU A 27 11.40 34.05 3.06
C LEU A 27 11.89 32.88 3.94
N SER A 28 12.59 31.88 3.37
CA SER A 28 13.08 30.73 4.14
C SER A 28 14.44 30.94 4.82
N ASP A 29 15.21 31.97 4.47
CA ASP A 29 16.60 32.08 4.92
C ASP A 29 16.82 32.93 6.17
N ALA A 30 15.78 33.48 6.78
CA ALA A 30 15.93 34.44 7.89
C ALA A 30 15.81 33.84 9.31
N LEU A 31 15.46 32.55 9.47
CA LEU A 31 15.16 31.97 10.78
C LEU A 31 16.13 30.90 11.30
N VAL A 32 17.15 30.52 10.56
CA VAL A 32 18.10 29.46 10.94
C VAL A 32 19.23 29.90 11.92
N PRO A 33 19.66 31.18 12.04
CA PRO A 33 20.82 31.51 12.85
C PRO A 33 20.61 31.65 14.36
N GLN A 34 19.41 31.56 14.91
CA GLN A 34 19.20 31.88 16.33
C GLN A 34 19.16 30.68 17.29
N LEU A 35 19.28 29.46 16.83
CA LEU A 35 19.15 28.25 17.68
C LEU A 35 20.49 27.71 18.24
N SER A 36 21.63 28.35 18.01
CA SER A 36 22.95 27.84 18.40
C SER A 36 23.62 28.46 19.63
N ARG A 37 22.93 29.28 20.42
CA ARG A 37 23.52 29.81 21.69
C ARG A 37 22.48 29.84 22.83
N GLY A 38 22.62 28.95 23.80
CA GLY A 38 21.91 29.05 25.08
C GLY A 38 21.74 27.73 25.81
N SER A 39 22.65 27.46 26.72
CA SER A 39 22.60 26.36 27.69
C SER A 39 21.51 26.56 28.75
N ALA A 40 20.97 25.41 29.26
CA ALA A 40 20.17 25.32 30.51
C ALA A 40 18.83 26.04 30.51
N GLY A 41 17.83 25.46 29.83
CA GLY A 41 16.44 25.93 29.84
C GLY A 41 15.61 25.31 28.70
N ALA A 42 16.15 24.35 28.00
CA ALA A 42 15.69 23.90 26.69
C ALA A 42 14.34 23.15 26.67
N GLY A 43 13.81 22.70 27.79
CA GLY A 43 12.58 21.87 27.84
C GLY A 43 11.30 22.63 27.50
N TYR A 44 11.22 23.92 27.82
CA TYR A 44 10.01 24.73 27.58
C TYR A 44 9.93 25.31 26.16
N HIS A 45 11.08 25.61 25.54
CA HIS A 45 11.11 26.21 24.21
C HIS A 45 10.76 25.24 23.08
N SER A 46 11.10 23.95 23.18
CA SER A 46 10.84 22.98 22.11
C SER A 46 9.34 22.65 21.94
N ALA A 47 8.59 22.56 23.04
CA ALA A 47 7.14 22.37 22.96
C ALA A 47 6.42 23.59 22.38
N GLU A 48 6.92 24.80 22.67
CA GLU A 48 6.41 26.06 22.12
C GLU A 48 6.73 26.23 20.63
N VAL A 49 7.88 25.79 20.17
CA VAL A 49 8.28 25.79 18.76
C VAL A 49 7.40 24.84 17.94
N VAL A 50 7.19 23.61 18.38
CA VAL A 50 6.27 22.66 17.73
C VAL A 50 4.84 23.23 17.72
N ARG A 51 4.42 23.87 18.79
CA ARG A 51 3.11 24.56 18.91
C ARG A 51 2.98 25.71 17.91
N SER A 52 3.99 26.59 17.84
CA SER A 52 3.99 27.76 16.96
C SER A 52 3.92 27.35 15.48
N ILE A 53 4.63 26.30 15.10
CA ILE A 53 4.68 25.81 13.71
C ILE A 53 3.36 25.17 13.31
N CYS A 54 2.76 24.34 14.16
CA CYS A 54 1.45 23.75 13.88
C CYS A 54 0.36 24.84 13.80
N ALA A 55 0.40 25.86 14.67
CA ALA A 55 -0.54 26.97 14.65
C ALA A 55 -0.36 27.88 13.43
N GLN A 56 0.89 28.19 13.02
CA GLN A 56 1.17 28.97 11.82
C GLN A 56 0.74 28.23 10.54
N SER A 57 0.95 26.92 10.48
CA SER A 57 0.54 26.09 9.36
C SER A 57 -0.99 26.05 9.22
N ALA A 58 -1.72 25.86 10.31
CA ALA A 58 -3.19 25.91 10.31
C ALA A 58 -3.72 27.29 9.87
N TRP A 59 -3.07 28.38 10.30
CA TRP A 59 -3.46 29.75 9.92
C TRP A 59 -3.15 30.09 8.45
N GLN A 60 -2.03 29.59 7.89
CA GLN A 60 -1.71 29.75 6.47
C GLN A 60 -2.66 28.95 5.58
N LEU A 61 -3.11 27.78 6.01
CA LEU A 61 -4.10 26.95 5.34
C LEU A 61 -5.48 27.65 5.28
N GLN A 62 -5.85 28.33 6.33
CA GLN A 62 -7.11 29.09 6.42
C GLN A 62 -7.15 30.28 5.44
N ARG A 63 -6.00 30.86 5.07
CA ARG A 63 -5.89 31.99 4.12
C ARG A 63 -5.92 31.60 2.65
N ARG A 64 -5.64 30.33 2.29
CA ARG A 64 -5.54 29.86 0.89
C ARG A 64 -6.83 29.24 0.32
N GLY A 65 -8.00 29.59 0.87
CA GLY A 65 -9.31 29.03 0.56
C GLY A 65 -9.66 28.92 -0.91
N GLY A 66 -9.93 27.68 -1.35
CA GLY A 66 -10.61 27.29 -2.58
C GLY A 66 -11.71 26.28 -2.26
N GLU A 67 -12.70 26.12 -3.11
CA GLU A 67 -13.92 25.32 -2.84
C GLU A 67 -13.66 23.81 -2.58
N ASP A 68 -12.56 23.23 -3.07
CA ASP A 68 -12.16 21.85 -2.80
C ASP A 68 -11.64 21.63 -1.38
N VAL A 69 -11.33 22.70 -0.66
CA VAL A 69 -10.84 22.69 0.72
C VAL A 69 -11.97 22.39 1.73
N ARG A 70 -13.23 22.58 1.36
CA ARG A 70 -14.36 22.50 2.32
C ARG A 70 -14.61 21.10 2.87
N ARG A 71 -14.27 20.02 2.16
CA ARG A 71 -14.43 18.65 2.66
C ARG A 71 -13.32 18.25 3.65
N GLY A 72 -12.07 18.74 3.46
CA GLY A 72 -10.98 18.53 4.42
C GLY A 72 -11.04 19.52 5.61
N PHE A 73 -11.80 20.61 5.49
CA PHE A 73 -11.88 21.69 6.47
C PHE A 73 -12.66 21.32 7.75
N VAL A 74 -13.56 20.34 7.68
CA VAL A 74 -14.28 19.85 8.88
C VAL A 74 -13.28 19.22 9.84
N ASP A 75 -12.36 18.39 9.33
CA ASP A 75 -11.35 17.73 10.16
C ASP A 75 -10.29 18.70 10.72
N LEU A 76 -9.93 19.75 9.95
CA LEU A 76 -9.00 20.78 10.41
C LEU A 76 -9.59 21.72 11.46
N ARG A 77 -10.90 22.01 11.40
CA ARG A 77 -11.60 22.75 12.46
C ARG A 77 -11.72 21.93 13.74
N ASP A 78 -11.98 20.64 13.61
CA ASP A 78 -12.04 19.73 14.75
C ASP A 78 -10.66 19.55 15.37
N TRP A 79 -9.59 19.50 14.57
CA TRP A 79 -8.23 19.49 15.07
C TRP A 79 -7.83 20.81 15.77
N ALA A 80 -8.09 21.97 15.14
CA ALA A 80 -7.85 23.27 15.76
C ALA A 80 -8.65 23.45 17.05
N SER A 81 -9.88 22.95 17.08
CA SER A 81 -10.74 22.93 18.26
C SER A 81 -10.26 21.94 19.32
N ALA A 82 -9.74 20.77 18.91
CA ALA A 82 -9.11 19.81 19.80
C ALA A 82 -7.82 20.38 20.39
N GLN A 83 -7.04 21.08 19.59
CA GLN A 83 -5.85 21.79 20.01
C GLN A 83 -6.17 22.93 21.00
N GLN A 84 -7.22 23.73 20.74
CA GLN A 84 -7.67 24.77 21.69
C GLN A 84 -8.20 24.18 22.98
N ARG A 85 -8.96 23.09 22.93
CA ARG A 85 -9.41 22.36 24.13
C ARG A 85 -8.24 21.77 24.90
N TRP A 86 -7.21 21.30 24.21
CA TRP A 86 -5.98 20.80 24.82
C TRP A 86 -5.18 21.93 25.47
N TYR A 87 -5.05 23.12 24.84
CA TYR A 87 -4.46 24.31 25.41
C TYR A 87 -5.18 24.77 26.70
N ALA A 88 -6.50 24.76 26.67
CA ALA A 88 -7.29 25.15 27.83
C ALA A 88 -7.11 24.18 29.03
N ARG A 89 -6.97 22.86 28.74
CA ARG A 89 -6.64 21.83 29.74
C ARG A 89 -5.19 21.94 30.25
N SER A 90 -4.23 22.09 29.32
CA SER A 90 -2.80 22.18 29.66
C SER A 90 -2.44 23.38 30.50
N ASN A 91 -3.16 24.48 30.39
CA ASN A 91 -2.96 25.66 31.25
C ASN A 91 -3.47 25.46 32.68
N ASN A 92 -4.35 24.49 32.92
CA ASN A 92 -4.87 24.18 34.26
C ASN A 92 -4.09 23.05 34.96
N GLU A 93 -3.37 22.21 34.23
CA GLU A 93 -2.58 21.12 34.81
C GLU A 93 -1.10 21.33 34.43
N LYS A 94 -0.24 21.50 35.44
CA LYS A 94 1.23 21.61 35.32
C LYS A 94 1.90 20.31 34.84
N ALA A 95 1.15 19.32 34.35
CA ALA A 95 1.66 18.05 33.88
C ALA A 95 2.16 18.16 32.43
N LYS A 96 3.39 17.73 32.19
CA LYS A 96 3.99 17.57 30.84
C LYS A 96 3.15 16.56 30.05
N PRO A 97 2.75 16.86 28.80
CA PRO A 97 1.96 15.92 28.03
C PRO A 97 2.74 14.63 27.77
N ASP A 98 2.02 13.51 27.84
CA ASP A 98 2.56 12.19 27.57
C ASP A 98 3.07 12.06 26.12
N PRO A 99 4.31 11.55 25.90
CA PRO A 99 4.89 11.36 24.57
C PRO A 99 4.01 10.57 23.59
N ASP A 100 3.30 9.55 24.04
CA ASP A 100 2.40 8.76 23.21
C ASP A 100 1.19 9.55 22.72
N THR A 101 0.64 10.42 23.57
CA THR A 101 -0.43 11.35 23.18
C THR A 101 0.05 12.32 22.11
N ILE A 102 1.25 12.90 22.27
CA ILE A 102 1.86 13.82 21.29
C ILE A 102 2.05 13.10 19.94
N ALA A 103 2.66 11.93 19.94
CA ALA A 103 2.86 11.14 18.72
C ALA A 103 1.54 10.82 18.03
N THR A 104 0.52 10.42 18.79
CA THR A 104 -0.81 10.09 18.26
C THR A 104 -1.45 11.28 17.55
N GLU A 105 -1.40 12.47 18.14
CA GLU A 105 -1.97 13.67 17.50
C GLU A 105 -1.19 14.10 16.25
N MET A 106 0.13 14.00 16.25
CA MET A 106 0.96 14.26 15.07
C MET A 106 0.65 13.29 13.93
N ILE A 107 0.51 12.01 14.25
CA ILE A 107 0.19 10.95 13.27
C ILE A 107 -1.20 11.17 12.68
N LYS A 108 -2.21 11.50 13.50
CA LYS A 108 -3.56 11.84 13.03
C LYS A 108 -3.55 13.04 12.11
N TYR A 109 -2.83 14.10 12.48
CA TYR A 109 -2.67 15.27 11.62
C TYR A 109 -2.03 14.91 10.29
N ALA A 110 -0.91 14.20 10.31
CA ALA A 110 -0.24 13.77 9.10
C ALA A 110 -1.16 12.91 8.22
N ALA A 111 -1.87 11.94 8.79
CA ALA A 111 -2.82 11.09 8.07
C ALA A 111 -3.92 11.92 7.37
N SER A 112 -4.46 12.96 8.01
CA SER A 112 -5.46 13.84 7.40
C SER A 112 -4.92 14.65 6.21
N CYS A 113 -3.61 14.92 6.18
CA CYS A 113 -2.94 15.65 5.10
C CYS A 113 -2.49 14.75 3.93
N ARG A 114 -2.50 13.43 4.09
CA ARG A 114 -1.89 12.47 3.15
C ARG A 114 -2.51 12.52 1.75
N SER A 115 -3.84 12.64 1.67
CA SER A 115 -4.58 12.65 0.40
C SER A 115 -4.41 13.94 -0.41
N VAL A 116 -3.85 15.01 0.18
CA VAL A 116 -3.75 16.32 -0.44
C VAL A 116 -2.29 16.65 -0.74
N GLU A 117 -1.92 16.64 -2.01
CA GLU A 117 -0.53 16.80 -2.45
C GLU A 117 0.16 18.05 -1.90
N THR A 118 -0.57 19.16 -1.83
CA THR A 118 -0.03 20.44 -1.33
C THR A 118 0.33 20.41 0.15
N TYR A 119 -0.26 19.50 0.94
CA TYR A 119 -0.05 19.40 2.38
C TYR A 119 0.95 18.31 2.77
N HIS A 120 1.36 17.48 1.82
CA HIS A 120 2.29 16.39 2.08
C HIS A 120 3.63 16.89 2.68
N ALA A 121 4.22 17.94 2.11
CA ALA A 121 5.48 18.51 2.62
C ALA A 121 5.32 19.05 4.05
N GLU A 122 4.17 19.61 4.36
CA GLU A 122 3.84 20.10 5.70
C GLU A 122 3.71 18.96 6.71
N ALA A 123 3.01 17.89 6.34
CA ALA A 123 2.89 16.69 7.16
C ALA A 123 4.26 16.08 7.50
N VAL A 124 5.13 15.95 6.50
CA VAL A 124 6.51 15.47 6.71
C VAL A 124 7.28 16.38 7.67
N ARG A 125 7.17 17.71 7.52
CA ARG A 125 7.84 18.66 8.41
C ARG A 125 7.37 18.53 9.86
N VAL A 126 6.06 18.39 10.09
CA VAL A 126 5.50 18.19 11.43
C VAL A 126 6.01 16.89 12.05
N LEU A 127 6.04 15.79 11.28
CA LEU A 127 6.55 14.50 11.74
C LEU A 127 8.05 14.55 12.05
N GLU A 128 8.86 15.23 11.21
CA GLU A 128 10.30 15.38 11.45
C GLU A 128 10.60 16.18 12.72
N GLN A 129 9.85 17.24 12.97
CA GLN A 129 9.98 18.02 14.20
C GLN A 129 9.52 17.22 15.42
N GLY A 130 8.43 16.46 15.28
CA GLY A 130 7.97 15.53 16.30
C GLY A 130 9.00 14.48 16.63
N ARG A 131 9.65 13.92 15.62
CA ARG A 131 10.75 12.97 15.77
C ARG A 131 11.89 13.55 16.61
N LEU A 132 12.34 14.77 16.29
CA LEU A 132 13.41 15.44 17.04
C LEU A 132 13.02 15.74 18.49
N TYR A 133 11.78 16.16 18.71
CA TYR A 133 11.25 16.37 20.07
C TYR A 133 11.25 15.06 20.86
N LEU A 134 10.68 13.97 20.32
CA LEU A 134 10.60 12.68 21.00
C LEU A 134 11.99 12.07 21.25
N LEU A 135 12.94 12.29 20.34
CA LEU A 135 14.33 11.90 20.56
C LEU A 135 14.94 12.62 21.77
N SER A 136 14.63 13.90 21.98
CA SER A 136 15.13 14.67 23.13
C SER A 136 14.53 14.22 24.49
N GLU A 137 13.37 13.53 24.48
CA GLU A 137 12.73 12.97 25.67
C GLU A 137 13.36 11.65 26.14
N GLY A 138 14.24 11.05 25.32
CA GLY A 138 15.01 9.87 25.67
C GLY A 138 14.20 8.56 25.63
N SER A 139 14.62 7.58 26.45
CA SER A 139 14.07 6.22 26.42
C SER A 139 12.59 6.12 26.77
N SER A 140 12.07 7.04 27.60
CA SER A 140 10.65 7.06 27.98
C SER A 140 9.72 7.34 26.78
N ALA A 141 10.22 8.01 25.73
CA ALA A 141 9.48 8.32 24.51
C ALA A 141 9.82 7.39 23.33
N ALA A 142 10.59 6.35 23.55
CA ALA A 142 11.11 5.50 22.46
C ALA A 142 10.00 4.85 21.61
N THR A 143 8.93 4.35 22.24
CA THR A 143 7.78 3.78 21.49
C THR A 143 7.07 4.85 20.67
N ALA A 144 6.82 6.02 21.22
CA ALA A 144 6.24 7.16 20.52
C ALA A 144 7.13 7.62 19.35
N HIS A 145 8.44 7.69 19.58
CA HIS A 145 9.43 8.00 18.53
C HIS A 145 9.41 6.99 17.38
N GLY A 146 9.42 5.70 17.71
CA GLY A 146 9.33 4.63 16.71
C GLY A 146 8.04 4.70 15.88
N ARG A 147 6.89 5.02 16.50
CA ARG A 147 5.62 5.22 15.78
C ARG A 147 5.68 6.39 14.78
N VAL A 148 6.33 7.49 15.15
CA VAL A 148 6.54 8.64 14.25
C VAL A 148 7.48 8.26 13.10
N LEU A 149 8.55 7.50 13.35
CA LEU A 149 9.43 6.98 12.29
C LEU A 149 8.70 6.08 11.29
N LEU A 150 7.84 5.17 11.75
CA LEU A 150 7.00 4.34 10.88
C LEU A 150 6.09 5.20 9.99
N THR A 151 5.52 6.26 10.55
CA THR A 151 4.66 7.18 9.79
C THR A 151 5.46 7.97 8.76
N LEU A 152 6.61 8.50 9.12
CA LEU A 152 7.54 9.17 8.19
C LEU A 152 7.90 8.26 7.02
N ALA A 153 8.23 7.00 7.29
CA ALA A 153 8.54 6.03 6.23
C ALA A 153 7.39 5.90 5.21
N THR A 154 6.12 5.91 5.68
CA THR A 154 4.96 5.90 4.76
C THR A 154 4.96 7.11 3.84
N PHE A 155 5.16 8.30 4.39
CA PHE A 155 5.20 9.54 3.61
C PHE A 155 6.37 9.58 2.62
N TYR A 156 7.52 9.03 3.00
CA TYR A 156 8.67 8.90 2.09
C TYR A 156 8.40 7.93 0.95
N VAL A 157 7.77 6.78 1.25
CA VAL A 157 7.35 5.79 0.22
C VAL A 157 6.35 6.39 -0.77
N ASP A 158 5.39 7.20 -0.31
CA ASP A 158 4.43 7.88 -1.17
C ASP A 158 5.09 8.82 -2.20
N ARG A 159 6.28 9.32 -1.89
CA ARG A 159 7.07 10.21 -2.75
C ARG A 159 8.26 9.53 -3.42
N ALA A 160 8.30 8.21 -3.40
CA ALA A 160 9.39 7.40 -3.94
C ALA A 160 10.79 7.77 -3.34
N LYS A 161 10.82 8.35 -2.14
CA LYS A 161 12.03 8.59 -1.36
C LYS A 161 12.41 7.34 -0.58
N PHE A 162 12.77 6.29 -1.30
CA PHE A 162 12.94 4.95 -0.70
C PHE A 162 14.13 4.89 0.27
N THR A 163 15.19 5.63 0.03
CA THR A 163 16.35 5.69 0.94
C THR A 163 15.93 6.26 2.29
N ASP A 164 15.25 7.43 2.29
CA ASP A 164 14.78 8.07 3.52
C ASP A 164 13.80 7.16 4.28
N ALA A 165 12.97 6.41 3.54
CA ALA A 165 12.06 5.43 4.12
C ALA A 165 12.78 4.27 4.79
N VAL A 166 13.82 3.71 4.14
CA VAL A 166 14.65 2.64 4.71
C VAL A 166 15.34 3.12 5.97
N ASP A 167 15.95 4.31 5.95
CA ASP A 167 16.64 4.89 7.11
C ASP A 167 15.70 5.09 8.31
N ALA A 168 14.49 5.59 8.06
CA ALA A 168 13.47 5.75 9.10
C ALA A 168 13.02 4.40 9.69
N LEU A 169 12.82 3.39 8.85
CA LEU A 169 12.41 2.05 9.28
C LEU A 169 13.53 1.32 10.03
N GLN A 170 14.77 1.42 9.58
CA GLN A 170 15.92 0.88 10.31
C GLN A 170 16.06 1.55 11.66
N GLY A 171 15.97 2.89 11.72
CA GLY A 171 15.95 3.60 12.98
C GLY A 171 14.87 3.13 13.94
N ALA A 172 13.67 2.79 13.45
CA ALA A 172 12.60 2.25 14.28
C ALA A 172 12.85 0.79 14.72
N SER A 173 13.45 -0.04 13.86
CA SER A 173 13.77 -1.44 14.19
C SER A 173 14.87 -1.58 15.23
N ASP A 174 15.86 -0.68 15.18
CA ASP A 174 17.05 -0.70 16.03
C ASP A 174 16.82 0.00 17.39
N LEU A 175 15.67 0.63 17.56
CA LEU A 175 15.35 1.38 18.78
C LEU A 175 14.98 0.42 19.93
N GLU A 176 15.98 -0.13 20.60
CA GLU A 176 15.80 -1.15 21.65
C GLU A 176 14.80 -0.79 22.76
N PRO A 177 14.73 0.45 23.27
CA PRO A 177 13.76 0.83 24.27
C PRO A 177 12.31 0.90 23.76
N ALA A 178 12.09 0.87 22.43
CA ALA A 178 10.74 0.86 21.86
C ALA A 178 10.02 -0.47 22.08
N GLY A 179 8.70 -0.42 22.19
CA GLY A 179 7.88 -1.61 22.32
C GLY A 179 8.09 -2.60 21.18
N LEU A 180 8.01 -3.90 21.48
CA LEU A 180 8.23 -5.00 20.53
C LEU A 180 7.40 -4.85 19.24
N GLY A 181 6.12 -4.45 19.39
CA GLY A 181 5.20 -4.27 18.27
C GLY A 181 5.68 -3.24 17.24
N VAL A 182 6.32 -2.15 17.69
CA VAL A 182 6.88 -1.11 16.80
C VAL A 182 8.09 -1.65 16.02
N ARG A 183 8.98 -2.35 16.68
CA ARG A 183 10.18 -2.93 16.06
C ARG A 183 9.83 -4.03 15.05
N VAL A 184 8.87 -4.88 15.39
CA VAL A 184 8.32 -5.89 14.46
C VAL A 184 7.68 -5.22 13.25
N ALA A 185 6.84 -4.20 13.45
CA ALA A 185 6.23 -3.45 12.35
C ALA A 185 7.27 -2.81 11.42
N ALA A 186 8.36 -2.30 11.96
CA ALA A 186 9.47 -1.75 11.16
C ALA A 186 10.15 -2.82 10.30
N LEU A 187 10.43 -3.99 10.86
CA LEU A 187 11.03 -5.12 10.12
C LEU A 187 10.10 -5.65 9.03
N GLU A 188 8.80 -5.76 9.31
CA GLU A 188 7.78 -6.12 8.32
C GLU A 188 7.71 -5.10 7.18
N ALA A 189 7.74 -3.81 7.50
CA ALA A 189 7.74 -2.73 6.52
C ALA A 189 9.02 -2.74 5.67
N LEU A 190 10.21 -2.98 6.27
CA LEU A 190 11.48 -3.15 5.56
C LEU A 190 11.42 -4.34 4.60
N ALA A 191 10.93 -5.48 5.06
CA ALA A 191 10.77 -6.67 4.20
C ALA A 191 9.90 -6.35 2.98
N GLY A 192 8.75 -5.73 3.18
CA GLY A 192 7.87 -5.38 2.09
C GLY A 192 8.41 -4.30 1.15
N LEU A 193 9.10 -3.28 1.68
CA LEU A 193 9.75 -2.26 0.86
C LEU A 193 10.85 -2.87 -0.01
N CYS A 194 11.66 -3.78 0.56
CA CYS A 194 12.66 -4.52 -0.20
C CYS A 194 12.04 -5.39 -1.29
N LEU A 195 10.90 -6.07 -1.01
CA LEU A 195 10.15 -6.82 -2.04
C LEU A 195 9.70 -5.90 -3.18
N ARG A 196 9.15 -4.72 -2.86
CA ARG A 196 8.75 -3.72 -3.87
C ARG A 196 9.92 -3.25 -4.73
N LEU A 197 11.10 -3.11 -4.13
CA LEU A 197 12.32 -2.65 -4.80
C LEU A 197 13.12 -3.77 -5.46
N HIS A 198 12.61 -5.00 -5.54
CA HIS A 198 13.28 -6.19 -6.08
C HIS A 198 14.59 -6.55 -5.34
N GLN A 199 14.65 -6.25 -4.05
CA GLN A 199 15.77 -6.58 -3.17
C GLN A 199 15.41 -7.84 -2.37
N GLU A 200 15.47 -9.01 -3.00
CA GLU A 200 14.93 -10.26 -2.46
C GLU A 200 15.69 -10.75 -1.22
N GLU A 201 17.04 -10.73 -1.26
CA GLU A 201 17.86 -11.17 -0.13
C GLU A 201 17.66 -10.30 1.13
N PRO A 202 17.70 -8.95 1.05
CA PRO A 202 17.34 -8.10 2.19
C PRO A 202 15.92 -8.34 2.69
N ALA A 203 14.94 -8.53 1.80
CA ALA A 203 13.55 -8.80 2.18
C ALA A 203 13.42 -10.06 3.04
N LEU A 204 14.04 -11.16 2.61
CA LEU A 204 14.06 -12.43 3.36
C LEU A 204 14.78 -12.28 4.71
N LYS A 205 15.89 -11.52 4.75
CA LYS A 205 16.62 -11.26 5.97
C LYS A 205 15.77 -10.50 6.99
N PHE A 206 15.07 -9.42 6.58
CA PHE A 206 14.21 -8.65 7.47
C PHE A 206 13.01 -9.48 7.95
N ALA A 207 12.38 -10.25 7.06
CA ALA A 207 11.29 -11.15 7.43
C ALA A 207 11.74 -12.20 8.45
N HIS A 208 12.94 -12.78 8.29
CA HIS A 208 13.53 -13.71 9.26
C HIS A 208 13.85 -13.02 10.60
N SER A 209 14.45 -11.82 10.55
CA SER A 209 14.78 -11.04 11.75
C SER A 209 13.53 -10.69 12.56
N SER A 210 12.39 -10.42 11.91
CA SER A 210 11.10 -10.23 12.59
C SER A 210 10.71 -11.47 13.42
N GLY A 211 10.82 -12.67 12.84
CA GLY A 211 10.56 -13.93 13.55
C GLY A 211 11.50 -14.17 14.72
N LEU A 212 12.80 -13.93 14.54
CA LEU A 212 13.79 -14.07 15.61
C LEU A 212 13.54 -13.11 16.77
N LEU A 213 13.19 -11.85 16.45
CA LEU A 213 12.90 -10.83 17.48
C LEU A 213 11.69 -11.25 18.33
N VAL A 214 10.63 -11.75 17.70
CA VAL A 214 9.43 -12.23 18.42
C VAL A 214 9.72 -13.47 19.26
N THR A 215 10.53 -14.40 18.72
CA THR A 215 10.92 -15.61 19.45
C THR A 215 11.78 -15.30 20.68
N ALA A 216 12.71 -14.32 20.54
CA ALA A 216 13.58 -13.89 21.63
C ALA A 216 12.84 -13.17 22.76
N ALA A 217 11.70 -12.55 22.46
CA ALA A 217 10.91 -11.82 23.46
C ALA A 217 10.25 -12.75 24.50
N GLY A 218 9.94 -13.99 24.14
CA GLY A 218 9.45 -15.03 25.05
C GLY A 218 8.33 -14.55 25.99
N ASP A 219 8.47 -14.87 27.26
CA ASP A 219 7.48 -14.55 28.30
C ASP A 219 7.49 -13.08 28.78
N ALA A 220 8.36 -12.24 28.21
CA ALA A 220 8.46 -10.82 28.56
C ALA A 220 7.27 -9.98 28.03
N VAL A 221 6.46 -10.53 27.14
CA VAL A 221 5.34 -9.85 26.46
C VAL A 221 4.03 -10.56 26.80
N PRO A 222 2.90 -9.84 26.96
CA PRO A 222 1.59 -10.45 27.17
C PRO A 222 1.28 -11.49 26.09
N THR A 223 0.73 -12.63 26.52
CA THR A 223 0.51 -13.82 25.66
C THR A 223 -0.28 -13.48 24.37
N ASP A 224 -1.27 -12.62 24.46
CA ASP A 224 -2.11 -12.27 23.31
C ASP A 224 -1.37 -11.36 22.31
N GLU A 225 -0.57 -10.42 22.80
CA GLU A 225 0.30 -9.59 21.95
C GLU A 225 1.38 -10.45 21.28
N LEU A 226 1.99 -11.35 22.01
CA LEU A 226 2.99 -12.27 21.50
C LEU A 226 2.43 -13.15 20.38
N LYS A 227 1.22 -13.72 20.55
CA LYS A 227 0.54 -14.49 19.51
C LYS A 227 0.27 -13.67 18.25
N GLU A 228 -0.18 -12.42 18.41
CA GLU A 228 -0.37 -11.50 17.29
C GLU A 228 0.92 -11.28 16.53
N LEU A 229 2.01 -10.96 17.22
CA LEU A 229 3.30 -10.69 16.59
C LEU A 229 3.89 -11.96 15.94
N GLN A 230 3.71 -13.13 16.53
CA GLN A 230 4.07 -14.42 15.92
C GLN A 230 3.30 -14.67 14.62
N PHE A 231 2.00 -14.42 14.62
CA PHE A 231 1.17 -14.54 13.42
C PHE A 231 1.62 -13.58 12.31
N ARG A 232 1.88 -12.33 12.64
CA ARG A 232 2.35 -11.31 11.70
C ARG A 232 3.72 -11.66 11.11
N SER A 233 4.69 -12.06 11.92
CA SER A 233 6.02 -12.45 11.45
C SER A 233 5.99 -13.69 10.56
N LYS A 234 5.16 -14.70 10.87
CA LYS A 234 4.93 -15.86 9.99
C LYS A 234 4.34 -15.46 8.64
N ALA A 235 3.37 -14.54 8.63
CA ALA A 235 2.71 -14.09 7.40
C ALA A 235 3.66 -13.32 6.48
N VAL A 236 4.51 -12.45 7.01
CA VAL A 236 5.50 -11.71 6.20
C VAL A 236 6.58 -12.64 5.67
N ALA A 237 7.02 -13.63 6.46
CA ALA A 237 7.98 -14.65 6.01
C ALA A 237 7.41 -15.50 4.88
N ALA A 238 6.16 -15.93 4.97
CA ALA A 238 5.46 -16.67 3.93
C ALA A 238 5.33 -15.86 2.63
N LEU A 239 4.94 -14.58 2.74
CA LEU A 239 4.85 -13.68 1.61
C LEU A 239 6.22 -13.46 0.94
N ALA A 240 7.25 -13.19 1.72
CA ALA A 240 8.60 -12.99 1.21
C ALA A 240 9.12 -14.24 0.48
N ALA A 241 8.94 -15.42 1.06
CA ALA A 241 9.33 -16.68 0.43
C ALA A 241 8.55 -16.94 -0.87
N LEU A 242 7.27 -16.59 -0.92
CA LEU A 242 6.44 -16.74 -2.12
C LEU A 242 6.87 -15.79 -3.23
N VAL A 243 7.05 -14.50 -2.94
CA VAL A 243 7.47 -13.47 -3.92
C VAL A 243 8.85 -13.76 -4.46
N CYS A 244 9.78 -14.22 -3.61
CA CYS A 244 11.13 -14.61 -4.02
C CYS A 244 11.19 -15.99 -4.69
N ALA A 245 10.03 -16.62 -4.96
CA ALA A 245 9.92 -17.94 -5.59
C ALA A 245 10.74 -19.05 -4.89
N ARG A 246 10.98 -18.91 -3.59
CA ARG A 246 11.69 -19.91 -2.78
C ARG A 246 10.79 -21.00 -2.18
N CYS A 247 9.47 -20.89 -2.38
CA CYS A 247 8.50 -21.89 -1.95
C CYS A 247 8.10 -22.78 -3.14
N GLY A 248 8.41 -24.06 -3.10
CA GLY A 248 7.90 -25.05 -4.04
C GLY A 248 6.41 -25.33 -3.87
N ALA A 249 5.94 -25.34 -2.62
CA ALA A 249 4.53 -25.45 -2.26
C ALA A 249 4.19 -24.48 -1.13
N VAL A 250 2.98 -23.93 -1.16
CA VAL A 250 2.45 -23.13 -0.05
C VAL A 250 2.15 -24.10 1.10
N ASP A 251 2.75 -23.89 2.27
CA ASP A 251 2.51 -24.71 3.46
C ASP A 251 1.08 -24.48 3.96
N THR A 252 0.23 -25.49 3.84
CA THR A 252 -1.18 -25.40 4.25
C THR A 252 -1.36 -25.20 5.75
N ARG A 253 -0.38 -25.61 6.57
CA ARG A 253 -0.40 -25.39 8.02
C ARG A 253 -0.45 -23.91 8.40
N LEU A 254 0.06 -23.01 7.52
CA LEU A 254 -0.06 -21.57 7.71
C LEU A 254 -1.52 -21.09 7.76
N PHE A 255 -2.44 -21.83 7.14
CA PHE A 255 -3.86 -21.49 7.12
C PHE A 255 -4.64 -22.10 8.30
N GLU A 256 -4.13 -23.21 8.88
CA GLU A 256 -4.68 -23.86 10.08
C GLU A 256 -4.43 -22.98 11.31
N ASP A 257 -3.27 -22.31 11.34
CA ASP A 257 -2.91 -21.32 12.36
C ASP A 257 -3.68 -19.99 12.24
N VAL A 258 -4.55 -19.82 11.21
CA VAL A 258 -5.40 -18.62 11.13
C VAL A 258 -6.31 -18.60 12.34
N PRO A 259 -6.12 -17.62 13.20
CA PRO A 259 -6.42 -17.79 14.61
C PRO A 259 -7.90 -17.99 14.87
N THR A 260 -8.22 -19.11 15.49
CA THR A 260 -9.45 -19.30 16.26
C THR A 260 -9.52 -18.32 17.45
N TRP A 261 -8.36 -17.77 17.91
CA TRP A 261 -8.29 -16.74 18.95
C TRP A 261 -8.73 -15.34 18.47
N LEU A 262 -8.89 -15.09 17.17
CA LEU A 262 -9.58 -13.92 16.60
C LEU A 262 -11.11 -13.99 16.86
N GLY A 263 -11.51 -14.53 18.01
CA GLY A 263 -12.88 -14.46 18.52
C GLY A 263 -13.37 -13.00 18.60
N GLU A 264 -14.67 -12.83 18.88
CA GLU A 264 -15.36 -11.54 18.84
C GLU A 264 -14.74 -10.43 19.70
N ASN A 265 -13.92 -10.76 20.70
CA ASN A 265 -13.35 -9.85 21.70
C ASN A 265 -11.86 -9.57 21.53
N SER A 266 -11.15 -10.15 20.55
CA SER A 266 -9.73 -9.88 20.36
C SER A 266 -9.49 -8.52 19.67
N ARG A 267 -8.40 -7.84 20.07
CA ARG A 267 -7.95 -6.60 19.40
C ARG A 267 -7.70 -6.91 17.92
N ARG A 268 -8.53 -6.37 17.07
CA ARG A 268 -8.43 -6.52 15.60
C ARG A 268 -7.58 -5.38 15.08
N THR A 269 -6.27 -5.54 15.10
CA THR A 269 -5.34 -4.50 14.66
C THR A 269 -5.18 -4.46 13.15
N ALA A 270 -4.76 -3.32 12.63
CA ALA A 270 -4.40 -3.17 11.21
C ALA A 270 -3.25 -4.10 10.81
N GLY A 271 -2.33 -4.42 11.74
CA GLY A 271 -1.26 -5.38 11.52
C GLY A 271 -1.76 -6.80 11.28
N VAL A 272 -2.77 -7.24 12.05
CA VAL A 272 -3.44 -8.53 11.83
C VAL A 272 -4.13 -8.57 10.47
N ALA A 273 -4.83 -7.49 10.08
CA ALA A 273 -5.47 -7.40 8.78
C ALA A 273 -4.45 -7.51 7.63
N ALA A 274 -3.30 -6.85 7.74
CA ALA A 274 -2.23 -6.94 6.73
C ALA A 274 -1.60 -8.34 6.66
N ALA A 275 -1.42 -9.01 7.79
CA ALA A 275 -0.94 -10.38 7.84
C ALA A 275 -1.94 -11.35 7.20
N MET A 276 -3.23 -11.21 7.50
CA MET A 276 -4.30 -11.99 6.87
C MET A 276 -4.36 -11.76 5.36
N PHE A 277 -4.19 -10.51 4.91
CA PHE A 277 -4.10 -10.20 3.49
C PHE A 277 -2.93 -10.91 2.82
N SER A 278 -1.75 -10.94 3.44
CA SER A 278 -0.58 -11.64 2.93
C SER A 278 -0.82 -13.15 2.82
N LEU A 279 -1.44 -13.77 3.82
CA LEU A 279 -1.82 -15.19 3.77
C LEU A 279 -2.93 -15.47 2.74
N ALA A 280 -3.87 -14.53 2.55
CA ALA A 280 -4.88 -14.64 1.51
C ALA A 280 -4.25 -14.72 0.11
N GLN A 281 -3.21 -13.93 -0.14
CA GLN A 281 -2.45 -13.99 -1.39
C GLN A 281 -1.70 -15.32 -1.54
N CYS A 282 -1.08 -15.82 -0.47
CA CYS A 282 -0.45 -17.14 -0.47
C CYS A 282 -1.46 -18.25 -0.81
N ALA A 283 -2.65 -18.21 -0.19
CA ALA A 283 -3.72 -19.17 -0.46
C ALA A 283 -4.24 -19.04 -1.91
N HIS A 284 -4.41 -17.81 -2.40
CA HIS A 284 -4.89 -17.51 -3.76
C HIS A 284 -3.94 -18.07 -4.82
N VAL A 285 -2.65 -17.77 -4.72
CA VAL A 285 -1.61 -18.28 -5.63
C VAL A 285 -1.50 -19.81 -5.52
N GLY A 286 -1.70 -20.36 -4.32
CA GLY A 286 -1.71 -21.80 -4.08
C GLY A 286 -2.92 -22.55 -4.64
N GLY A 287 -3.96 -21.82 -5.13
CA GLY A 287 -5.21 -22.42 -5.63
C GLY A 287 -6.23 -22.76 -4.53
N TYR A 288 -5.98 -22.36 -3.27
CA TYR A 288 -6.89 -22.55 -2.14
C TYR A 288 -7.96 -21.47 -2.09
N PHE A 289 -8.80 -21.37 -3.12
CA PHE A 289 -9.72 -20.25 -3.37
C PHE A 289 -10.73 -19.99 -2.26
N LYS A 290 -11.24 -21.06 -1.62
CA LYS A 290 -12.16 -20.91 -0.50
C LYS A 290 -11.48 -20.20 0.67
N ILE A 291 -10.29 -20.67 1.05
CA ILE A 291 -9.49 -20.08 2.12
C ILE A 291 -9.10 -18.63 1.77
N ALA A 292 -8.64 -18.40 0.54
CA ALA A 292 -8.29 -17.07 0.08
C ALA A 292 -9.48 -16.08 0.19
N GLY A 293 -10.67 -16.49 -0.26
CA GLY A 293 -11.87 -15.68 -0.18
C GLY A 293 -12.28 -15.36 1.26
N GLU A 294 -12.20 -16.34 2.16
CA GLU A 294 -12.46 -16.13 3.59
C GLU A 294 -11.47 -15.16 4.22
N LEU A 295 -10.17 -15.29 3.92
CA LEU A 295 -9.12 -14.43 4.47
C LEU A 295 -9.23 -12.99 3.94
N TYR A 296 -9.49 -12.78 2.64
CA TYR A 296 -9.75 -11.44 2.10
C TYR A 296 -10.99 -10.82 2.74
N GLY A 297 -12.08 -11.59 2.88
CA GLY A 297 -13.31 -11.13 3.52
C GLY A 297 -13.10 -10.71 4.97
N ARG A 298 -12.37 -11.51 5.77
CA ARG A 298 -12.02 -11.18 7.15
C ARG A 298 -11.13 -9.95 7.23
N THR A 299 -10.16 -9.80 6.31
CA THR A 299 -9.32 -8.60 6.22
C THR A 299 -10.17 -7.34 6.08
N ILE A 300 -11.11 -7.33 5.14
CA ILE A 300 -12.03 -6.21 4.92
C ILE A 300 -12.89 -5.94 6.16
N ALA A 301 -13.41 -6.99 6.79
CA ALA A 301 -14.24 -6.86 7.99
C ALA A 301 -13.48 -6.24 9.17
N ILE A 302 -12.21 -6.64 9.39
CA ILE A 302 -11.37 -6.04 10.42
C ILE A 302 -11.18 -4.55 10.17
N ILE A 303 -10.81 -4.16 8.96
CA ILE A 303 -10.54 -2.75 8.64
C ILE A 303 -11.82 -1.90 8.73
N ARG A 304 -12.96 -2.38 8.25
CA ARG A 304 -14.24 -1.65 8.34
C ARG A 304 -14.73 -1.48 9.77
N ASN A 305 -14.47 -2.44 10.65
CA ASN A 305 -14.89 -2.40 12.04
C ASN A 305 -13.88 -1.67 12.96
N SER A 306 -12.67 -1.43 12.50
CA SER A 306 -11.64 -0.72 13.22
C SER A 306 -11.92 0.79 13.13
N LYS A 307 -12.74 1.31 14.05
CA LYS A 307 -13.09 2.75 14.09
C LYS A 307 -11.88 3.64 14.38
N ASP A 308 -10.81 3.08 14.91
CA ASP A 308 -9.60 3.76 15.35
C ASP A 308 -8.34 3.38 14.56
N ALA A 309 -8.49 2.76 13.38
CA ALA A 309 -7.35 2.33 12.58
C ALA A 309 -6.36 3.47 12.26
N ALA A 310 -6.84 4.71 12.16
CA ALA A 310 -6.01 5.90 12.06
C ALA A 310 -5.42 6.36 13.39
N SER A 311 -6.03 5.99 14.54
CA SER A 311 -5.59 6.45 15.86
C SER A 311 -4.46 5.60 16.44
N GLU A 312 -4.37 4.34 16.08
CA GLU A 312 -3.34 3.45 16.63
C GLU A 312 -1.94 3.70 16.01
N GLY A 313 -1.83 4.48 14.93
CA GLY A 313 -0.54 4.88 14.31
C GLY A 313 0.36 3.71 13.94
N THR A 314 -0.14 2.50 14.10
CA THR A 314 0.51 1.28 13.70
C THR A 314 0.29 1.12 12.23
N LEU A 315 1.31 1.49 11.47
CA LEU A 315 1.37 1.10 10.08
C LEU A 315 1.28 -0.41 10.03
N ALA A 316 0.28 -0.88 9.31
CA ALA A 316 0.27 -2.25 8.88
C ALA A 316 1.56 -2.51 8.12
N SER A 317 2.05 -3.74 8.12
CA SER A 317 3.28 -4.13 7.44
C SER A 317 3.38 -3.48 6.05
N VAL A 318 4.60 -3.17 5.61
CA VAL A 318 4.91 -2.57 4.30
C VAL A 318 4.53 -1.10 4.18
N ALA A 319 4.74 -0.32 5.24
CA ALA A 319 4.46 1.12 5.19
C ALA A 319 3.02 1.43 4.72
N MET A 320 2.05 0.60 5.13
CA MET A 320 0.68 0.69 4.63
C MET A 320 -0.28 1.22 5.67
N ALA A 321 -1.06 2.20 5.23
CA ALA A 321 -2.26 2.58 5.94
C ALA A 321 -3.31 1.45 5.83
N PRO A 322 -4.20 1.31 6.83
CA PRO A 322 -5.30 0.34 6.78
C PRO A 322 -6.12 0.41 5.49
N ASP A 323 -6.33 1.61 4.97
CA ASP A 323 -7.07 1.83 3.72
C ASP A 323 -6.40 1.16 2.51
N GLU A 324 -5.07 1.08 2.47
CA GLU A 324 -4.34 0.40 1.39
C GLU A 324 -4.48 -1.12 1.48
N VAL A 325 -4.51 -1.68 2.71
CA VAL A 325 -4.84 -3.10 2.93
C VAL A 325 -6.26 -3.40 2.45
N HIS A 326 -7.20 -2.48 2.70
CA HIS A 326 -8.58 -2.59 2.23
C HIS A 326 -8.65 -2.62 0.70
N VAL A 327 -7.99 -1.67 0.03
CA VAL A 327 -7.88 -1.63 -1.44
C VAL A 327 -7.28 -2.93 -1.97
N GLY A 328 -6.19 -3.41 -1.35
CA GLY A 328 -5.53 -4.66 -1.74
C GLY A 328 -6.43 -5.88 -1.59
N ALA A 329 -7.18 -5.98 -0.50
CA ALA A 329 -8.09 -7.10 -0.24
C ALA A 329 -9.30 -7.09 -1.20
N LEU A 330 -9.86 -5.93 -1.52
CA LEU A 330 -10.91 -5.79 -2.53
C LEU A 330 -10.40 -6.19 -3.93
N ALA A 331 -9.23 -5.71 -4.33
CA ALA A 331 -8.61 -6.09 -5.59
C ALA A 331 -8.28 -7.59 -5.63
N GLY A 332 -7.82 -8.16 -4.51
CA GLY A 332 -7.58 -9.60 -4.37
C GLY A 332 -8.84 -10.45 -4.54
N LEU A 333 -9.96 -10.03 -3.92
CA LEU A 333 -11.28 -10.68 -4.13
C LEU A 333 -11.73 -10.58 -5.58
N GLY A 334 -11.54 -9.43 -6.22
CA GLY A 334 -11.89 -9.27 -7.63
C GLY A 334 -11.06 -10.19 -8.54
N GLN A 335 -9.76 -10.28 -8.33
CA GLN A 335 -8.89 -11.21 -9.05
C GLN A 335 -9.32 -12.67 -8.79
N LEU A 336 -9.64 -13.02 -7.54
CA LEU A 336 -10.13 -14.35 -7.18
C LEU A 336 -11.43 -14.68 -7.92
N ALA A 337 -12.40 -13.75 -7.92
CA ALA A 337 -13.67 -13.91 -8.66
C ALA A 337 -13.41 -14.11 -10.16
N SER A 338 -12.49 -13.36 -10.75
CA SER A 338 -12.07 -13.54 -12.15
C SER A 338 -11.48 -14.92 -12.42
N HIS A 339 -10.64 -15.44 -11.52
CA HIS A 339 -10.03 -16.77 -11.64
C HIS A 339 -11.06 -17.90 -11.58
N ILE A 340 -12.16 -17.72 -10.85
CA ILE A 340 -13.25 -18.70 -10.80
C ILE A 340 -14.34 -18.46 -11.86
N GLY A 341 -14.17 -17.43 -12.72
CA GLY A 341 -15.06 -17.13 -13.85
C GLY A 341 -16.30 -16.30 -13.50
N LYS A 342 -16.31 -15.64 -12.32
CA LYS A 342 -17.38 -14.75 -11.88
C LYS A 342 -17.03 -13.31 -12.25
N PHE A 343 -17.11 -12.98 -13.54
CA PHE A 343 -16.59 -11.71 -14.06
C PHE A 343 -17.37 -10.47 -13.57
N ASP A 344 -18.67 -10.55 -13.38
CA ASP A 344 -19.49 -9.42 -12.88
C ASP A 344 -19.16 -9.12 -11.41
N GLU A 345 -18.94 -10.15 -10.58
CA GLU A 345 -18.47 -10.00 -9.21
C GLU A 345 -17.05 -9.43 -9.17
N ALA A 346 -16.18 -9.89 -10.08
CA ALA A 346 -14.79 -9.42 -10.22
C ALA A 346 -14.74 -7.93 -10.57
N GLU A 347 -15.52 -7.51 -11.57
CA GLU A 347 -15.65 -6.11 -11.98
C GLU A 347 -16.13 -5.24 -10.82
N GLY A 348 -17.18 -5.66 -10.12
CA GLY A 348 -17.73 -4.93 -8.98
C GLY A 348 -16.70 -4.72 -7.87
N LYS A 349 -15.94 -5.76 -7.50
CA LYS A 349 -14.92 -5.66 -6.44
C LYS A 349 -13.72 -4.81 -6.83
N ILE A 350 -13.24 -4.92 -8.07
CA ILE A 350 -12.12 -4.11 -8.53
C ILE A 350 -12.54 -2.64 -8.71
N THR A 351 -13.76 -2.37 -9.14
CA THR A 351 -14.30 -1.00 -9.23
C THR A 351 -14.46 -0.38 -7.83
N GLU A 352 -14.88 -1.15 -6.83
CA GLU A 352 -14.90 -0.70 -5.42
C GLU A 352 -13.48 -0.34 -4.95
N ALA A 353 -12.48 -1.19 -5.26
CA ALA A 353 -11.08 -0.93 -4.97
C ALA A 353 -10.55 0.32 -5.68
N LEU A 354 -10.91 0.51 -6.95
CA LEU A 354 -10.52 1.66 -7.76
C LEU A 354 -11.04 2.98 -7.15
N THR A 355 -12.32 3.03 -6.84
CA THR A 355 -12.96 4.20 -6.22
C THR A 355 -12.31 4.56 -4.88
N LEU A 356 -11.97 3.55 -4.07
CA LEU A 356 -11.30 3.77 -2.79
C LEU A 356 -9.87 4.27 -3.00
N ALA A 357 -9.12 3.71 -3.96
CA ALA A 357 -7.75 4.14 -4.26
C ALA A 357 -7.70 5.57 -4.82
N GLU A 358 -8.62 5.95 -5.69
CA GLU A 358 -8.76 7.32 -6.19
C GLU A 358 -9.04 8.31 -5.06
N LYS A 359 -9.90 7.93 -4.10
CA LYS A 359 -10.20 8.74 -2.91
C LYS A 359 -8.97 8.96 -2.03
N ILE A 360 -8.12 7.93 -1.85
CA ILE A 360 -6.96 7.97 -0.95
C ILE A 360 -5.79 8.71 -1.60
N ASN A 361 -5.50 8.38 -2.86
CA ASN A 361 -4.25 8.78 -3.50
C ASN A 361 -4.44 9.88 -4.57
N GLY A 362 -5.68 10.13 -5.00
CA GLY A 362 -6.00 10.96 -6.16
C GLY A 362 -6.08 10.18 -7.47
N ASP A 363 -6.80 10.76 -8.45
CA ASP A 363 -7.26 10.06 -9.67
C ASP A 363 -6.13 9.53 -10.58
N LYS A 364 -4.94 10.15 -10.55
CA LYS A 364 -3.81 9.82 -11.45
C LYS A 364 -2.62 9.20 -10.75
N HIS A 365 -2.81 8.71 -9.54
CA HIS A 365 -1.72 8.12 -8.78
C HIS A 365 -1.29 6.76 -9.37
N PRO A 366 0.01 6.38 -9.36
CA PRO A 366 0.48 5.10 -9.89
C PRO A 366 -0.23 3.87 -9.31
N ARG A 367 -0.64 3.89 -8.05
CA ARG A 367 -1.42 2.80 -7.43
C ARG A 367 -2.79 2.60 -8.07
N VAL A 368 -3.43 3.68 -8.56
CA VAL A 368 -4.66 3.59 -9.37
C VAL A 368 -4.36 2.86 -10.67
N GLY A 369 -3.20 3.13 -11.28
CA GLY A 369 -2.72 2.39 -12.45
C GLY A 369 -2.61 0.88 -12.23
N VAL A 370 -2.11 0.44 -11.06
CA VAL A 370 -2.04 -0.99 -10.71
C VAL A 370 -3.43 -1.64 -10.66
N ILE A 371 -4.42 -0.93 -10.11
CA ILE A 371 -5.81 -1.45 -10.04
C ILE A 371 -6.44 -1.48 -11.43
N LEU A 372 -6.14 -0.49 -12.28
CA LEU A 372 -6.56 -0.53 -13.69
C LEU A 372 -5.99 -1.73 -14.43
N ALA A 373 -4.75 -2.17 -14.12
CA ALA A 373 -4.21 -3.42 -14.65
C ALA A 373 -5.06 -4.64 -14.25
N CYS A 374 -5.47 -4.72 -12.97
CA CYS A 374 -6.35 -5.79 -12.49
C CYS A 374 -7.71 -5.78 -13.22
N LEU A 375 -8.28 -4.59 -13.44
CA LEU A 375 -9.55 -4.44 -14.15
C LEU A 375 -9.41 -4.82 -15.63
N ALA A 376 -8.32 -4.40 -16.28
CA ALA A 376 -8.00 -4.78 -17.65
C ALA A 376 -7.90 -6.30 -17.83
N ASP A 377 -7.30 -6.98 -16.85
CA ASP A 377 -7.20 -8.44 -16.85
C ASP A 377 -8.57 -9.12 -16.76
N VAL A 378 -9.50 -8.59 -15.95
CA VAL A 378 -10.87 -9.13 -15.86
C VAL A 378 -11.55 -9.04 -17.21
N TYR A 379 -11.50 -7.88 -17.86
CA TYR A 379 -12.10 -7.70 -19.18
C TYR A 379 -11.40 -8.55 -20.25
N ALA A 380 -10.07 -8.60 -20.26
CA ALA A 380 -9.32 -9.41 -21.19
C ALA A 380 -9.65 -10.92 -21.08
N ARG A 381 -9.94 -11.42 -19.87
CA ARG A 381 -10.39 -12.81 -19.65
C ARG A 381 -11.83 -13.03 -20.04
N ARG A 382 -12.72 -12.06 -19.75
CA ARG A 382 -14.15 -12.10 -20.10
C ARG A 382 -14.35 -12.11 -21.61
N GLU A 383 -13.59 -11.29 -22.33
CA GLU A 383 -13.75 -11.03 -23.77
C GLU A 383 -12.93 -11.98 -24.68
N ARG A 384 -12.13 -12.88 -24.09
CA ARG A 384 -11.40 -13.90 -24.88
C ARG A 384 -12.30 -14.73 -25.81
N GLY A 385 -13.60 -14.88 -25.46
CA GLY A 385 -14.58 -15.60 -26.27
C GLY A 385 -15.34 -14.74 -27.27
N THR A 386 -15.41 -13.41 -27.12
CA THR A 386 -16.18 -12.49 -27.95
C THR A 386 -15.35 -11.74 -28.99
N GLY A 387 -14.05 -11.66 -28.79
CA GLY A 387 -13.14 -10.93 -29.67
C GLY A 387 -13.21 -9.40 -29.56
N ASP A 388 -14.01 -8.86 -28.63
CA ASP A 388 -14.06 -7.43 -28.36
C ASP A 388 -12.91 -7.03 -27.42
N ASN A 389 -11.93 -6.32 -27.96
CA ASN A 389 -10.72 -5.94 -27.25
C ASN A 389 -10.65 -4.43 -26.91
N ILE A 390 -11.70 -3.66 -27.19
CA ILE A 390 -11.68 -2.18 -27.06
C ILE A 390 -11.52 -1.76 -25.58
N ILE A 391 -12.28 -2.38 -24.68
CA ILE A 391 -12.24 -2.04 -23.25
C ILE A 391 -10.90 -2.40 -22.62
N PRO A 392 -10.40 -3.67 -22.72
CA PRO A 392 -9.13 -3.99 -22.09
C PRO A 392 -7.95 -3.23 -22.72
N GLU A 393 -7.96 -2.93 -24.02
CA GLU A 393 -6.96 -2.08 -24.65
C GLU A 393 -6.93 -0.68 -24.00
N GLY A 394 -8.07 -0.03 -23.86
CA GLY A 394 -8.19 1.29 -23.25
C GLY A 394 -7.71 1.30 -21.80
N LEU A 395 -8.03 0.27 -21.02
CA LEU A 395 -7.63 0.12 -19.64
C LEU A 395 -6.13 -0.10 -19.48
N TYR A 396 -5.49 -0.97 -20.30
CA TYR A 396 -4.03 -1.14 -20.26
C TYR A 396 -3.29 0.13 -20.66
N ARG A 397 -3.76 0.86 -21.67
CA ARG A 397 -3.17 2.13 -22.08
C ARG A 397 -3.21 3.14 -20.94
N ARG A 398 -4.34 3.26 -20.27
CA ARG A 398 -4.51 4.17 -19.11
C ARG A 398 -3.69 3.71 -17.90
N CYS A 399 -3.62 2.40 -17.64
CA CYS A 399 -2.74 1.83 -16.63
C CYS A 399 -1.28 2.28 -16.86
N LEU A 400 -0.75 2.10 -18.06
CA LEU A 400 0.62 2.46 -18.41
C LEU A 400 0.88 3.96 -18.31
N GLU A 401 -0.12 4.80 -18.67
CA GLU A 401 -0.05 6.25 -18.48
C GLU A 401 0.09 6.62 -17.00
N TYR A 402 -0.75 6.04 -16.13
CA TYR A 402 -0.75 6.35 -14.69
C TYR A 402 0.48 5.81 -13.97
N LEU A 403 1.04 4.70 -14.43
CA LEU A 403 2.31 4.16 -13.94
C LEU A 403 3.52 4.99 -14.41
N GLY A 404 3.34 6.00 -15.27
CA GLY A 404 4.44 6.78 -15.82
C GLY A 404 5.36 5.92 -16.70
N SER A 405 4.79 4.95 -17.42
CA SER A 405 5.55 3.99 -18.22
C SER A 405 6.37 4.72 -19.31
N PRO A 406 7.71 4.50 -19.39
CA PRO A 406 8.56 5.19 -20.35
C PRO A 406 8.15 4.87 -21.79
N SER A 407 8.43 5.76 -22.74
CA SER A 407 8.21 5.50 -24.15
C SER A 407 9.03 4.27 -24.60
N ILE A 408 8.48 3.51 -25.53
CA ILE A 408 9.13 2.30 -26.09
C ILE A 408 10.40 2.66 -26.85
N ASP A 409 10.43 3.85 -27.44
CA ASP A 409 11.49 4.32 -28.34
C ASP A 409 12.64 5.01 -27.60
N VAL A 410 12.49 5.27 -26.29
CA VAL A 410 13.52 5.92 -25.47
C VAL A 410 14.45 4.86 -24.87
N PRO A 411 15.78 5.01 -25.01
CA PRO A 411 16.73 4.12 -24.36
C PRO A 411 16.55 4.12 -22.85
N ASP A 412 16.74 2.95 -22.24
CA ASP A 412 16.71 2.76 -20.80
C ASP A 412 17.71 3.71 -20.12
N THR A 413 17.22 4.66 -19.34
CA THR A 413 18.05 5.67 -18.65
C THR A 413 18.72 5.13 -17.40
N GLY A 414 18.55 3.83 -17.08
CA GLY A 414 19.08 3.21 -15.85
C GLY A 414 18.41 3.70 -14.57
N LYS A 415 17.38 4.55 -14.67
CA LYS A 415 16.61 4.99 -13.50
C LYS A 415 15.77 3.84 -12.96
N GLN A 416 15.76 3.70 -11.65
CA GLN A 416 14.86 2.76 -10.98
C GLN A 416 13.41 3.15 -11.28
N VAL A 417 12.69 2.25 -11.95
CA VAL A 417 11.28 2.42 -12.31
C VAL A 417 10.43 1.70 -11.27
N ASP A 418 9.53 2.42 -10.62
CA ASP A 418 8.58 1.82 -9.69
C ASP A 418 7.54 0.99 -10.46
N PHE A 419 6.98 -0.05 -9.83
CA PHE A 419 5.97 -0.93 -10.44
C PHE A 419 6.39 -1.60 -11.77
N VAL A 420 7.68 -1.87 -11.97
CA VAL A 420 8.22 -2.40 -13.23
C VAL A 420 7.58 -3.73 -13.65
N ASP A 421 7.27 -4.63 -12.69
CA ASP A 421 6.61 -5.91 -12.97
C ASP A 421 5.20 -5.69 -13.55
N ILE A 422 4.47 -4.72 -13.00
CA ILE A 422 3.11 -4.40 -13.47
C ILE A 422 3.14 -3.79 -14.86
N MET A 423 4.09 -2.88 -15.11
CA MET A 423 4.27 -2.30 -16.45
C MET A 423 4.64 -3.36 -17.50
N ALA A 424 5.57 -4.27 -17.15
CA ALA A 424 5.98 -5.34 -18.03
C ALA A 424 4.82 -6.29 -18.36
N LEU A 425 4.08 -6.74 -17.31
CA LEU A 425 2.90 -7.59 -17.50
C LEU A 425 1.83 -6.88 -18.33
N SER A 426 1.52 -5.63 -18.02
CA SER A 426 0.50 -4.85 -18.73
C SER A 426 0.86 -4.63 -20.19
N ARG A 427 2.14 -4.36 -20.50
CA ARG A 427 2.60 -4.24 -21.89
C ARG A 427 2.54 -5.57 -22.63
N ALA A 428 2.91 -6.68 -22.01
CA ALA A 428 2.83 -7.98 -22.62
C ALA A 428 1.37 -8.37 -22.96
N ARG A 429 0.44 -8.14 -22.05
CA ARG A 429 -0.99 -8.39 -22.27
C ARG A 429 -1.60 -7.43 -23.28
N TYR A 430 -1.20 -6.18 -23.24
CA TYR A 430 -1.59 -5.20 -24.26
C TYR A 430 -1.08 -5.64 -25.65
N ALA A 431 0.18 -6.07 -25.76
CA ALA A 431 0.72 -6.62 -27.01
C ALA A 431 -0.07 -7.83 -27.51
N GLU A 432 -0.46 -8.77 -26.64
CA GLU A 432 -1.29 -9.92 -27.00
C GLU A 432 -2.65 -9.49 -27.59
N ILE A 433 -3.27 -8.44 -27.04
CA ILE A 433 -4.54 -7.91 -27.52
C ILE A 433 -4.38 -7.29 -28.91
N ILE A 434 -3.42 -6.39 -29.08
CA ILE A 434 -3.27 -5.66 -30.34
C ILE A 434 -2.65 -6.49 -31.48
N SER A 435 -1.94 -7.56 -31.14
CA SER A 435 -1.40 -8.50 -32.17
C SER A 435 -2.50 -9.17 -32.99
N LYS A 436 -3.73 -9.23 -32.48
CA LYS A 436 -4.91 -9.73 -33.16
C LYS A 436 -5.56 -8.71 -34.10
N SER A 437 -5.12 -7.46 -34.04
CA SER A 437 -5.64 -6.36 -34.87
C SER A 437 -4.83 -6.22 -36.14
N LEU A 438 -5.49 -5.98 -37.27
CA LEU A 438 -4.83 -5.74 -38.55
C LEU A 438 -3.86 -4.55 -38.45
N ASN A 439 -2.66 -4.71 -38.99
CA ASN A 439 -1.61 -3.68 -39.12
C ASN A 439 -0.97 -3.19 -37.81
N ARG A 440 -1.13 -3.90 -36.67
CA ARG A 440 -0.49 -3.49 -35.38
C ARG A 440 0.55 -4.51 -34.86
N GLY A 441 0.99 -5.45 -35.73
CA GLY A 441 1.97 -6.46 -35.33
C GLY A 441 3.31 -5.88 -34.89
N GLU A 442 3.85 -4.89 -35.61
CA GLU A 442 5.11 -4.23 -35.22
C GLU A 442 5.03 -3.51 -33.86
N GLU A 443 3.90 -2.88 -33.58
CA GLU A 443 3.66 -2.25 -32.27
C GLU A 443 3.64 -3.31 -31.17
N ALA A 444 2.93 -4.42 -31.40
CA ALA A 444 2.86 -5.55 -30.47
C ALA A 444 4.26 -6.13 -30.18
N ASP A 445 5.08 -6.33 -31.20
CA ASP A 445 6.44 -6.85 -31.07
C ASP A 445 7.35 -5.92 -30.26
N LYS A 446 7.26 -4.61 -30.48
CA LYS A 446 8.01 -3.61 -29.70
C LYS A 446 7.61 -3.64 -28.22
N LEU A 447 6.31 -3.66 -27.92
CA LEU A 447 5.78 -3.77 -26.56
C LEU A 447 6.26 -5.05 -25.87
N GLN A 448 6.20 -6.20 -26.57
CA GLN A 448 6.61 -7.49 -26.05
C GLN A 448 8.12 -7.56 -25.75
N LYS A 449 8.95 -7.03 -26.65
CA LYS A 449 10.40 -6.94 -26.46
C LYS A 449 10.75 -6.09 -25.24
N TRP A 450 10.11 -4.92 -25.11
CA TRP A 450 10.31 -4.05 -23.95
C TRP A 450 9.88 -4.76 -22.65
N ALA A 451 8.71 -5.39 -22.65
CA ALA A 451 8.18 -6.10 -21.49
C ALA A 451 9.13 -7.21 -21.02
N SER A 452 9.63 -8.03 -21.96
CA SER A 452 10.56 -9.11 -21.66
C SER A 452 11.91 -8.60 -21.13
N LYS A 453 12.40 -7.46 -21.62
CA LYS A 453 13.65 -6.83 -21.16
C LYS A 453 13.53 -6.28 -19.74
N MET A 454 12.40 -5.63 -19.44
CA MET A 454 12.21 -4.94 -18.15
C MET A 454 11.69 -5.85 -17.04
N TRP A 455 11.20 -7.04 -17.40
CA TRP A 455 10.70 -8.00 -16.43
C TRP A 455 11.78 -8.42 -15.42
N LYS A 456 11.47 -8.34 -14.14
CA LYS A 456 12.38 -8.68 -13.03
C LYS A 456 11.96 -9.95 -12.28
N GLY A 457 10.85 -10.56 -12.67
CA GLY A 457 10.39 -11.80 -12.05
C GLY A 457 11.37 -12.96 -12.24
N PRO A 458 11.33 -13.97 -11.35
CA PRO A 458 12.30 -15.07 -11.32
C PRO A 458 12.20 -16.04 -12.51
N ARG A 459 11.14 -15.98 -13.29
CA ARG A 459 10.93 -16.76 -14.51
C ARG A 459 10.63 -15.85 -15.71
N PRO A 460 10.84 -16.33 -16.94
CA PRO A 460 10.49 -15.57 -18.14
C PRO A 460 9.02 -15.16 -18.16
N LEU A 461 8.75 -13.91 -18.52
CA LEU A 461 7.41 -13.35 -18.61
C LEU A 461 6.49 -14.16 -19.55
N MET A 462 7.05 -14.72 -20.63
CA MET A 462 6.32 -15.54 -21.59
C MET A 462 5.77 -16.84 -21.00
N ASP A 463 6.47 -17.42 -20.02
CA ASP A 463 5.99 -18.63 -19.36
C ASP A 463 4.78 -18.32 -18.45
N LEU A 464 4.82 -17.17 -17.78
CA LEU A 464 3.69 -16.66 -17.01
C LEU A 464 2.47 -16.41 -17.92
N MET A 465 2.65 -15.82 -19.10
CA MET A 465 1.59 -15.58 -20.07
C MET A 465 0.95 -16.89 -20.58
N LYS A 466 1.75 -17.95 -20.79
CA LYS A 466 1.25 -19.28 -21.20
C LYS A 466 0.40 -19.94 -20.11
N VAL A 467 0.83 -19.88 -18.84
CA VAL A 467 0.07 -20.43 -17.70
C VAL A 467 -1.32 -19.80 -17.63
N ASP A 468 -1.39 -18.49 -17.77
CA ASP A 468 -2.64 -17.75 -17.72
C ASP A 468 -3.60 -18.09 -18.89
N SER A 469 -3.05 -18.40 -20.06
CA SER A 469 -3.82 -18.80 -21.26
C SER A 469 -4.35 -20.24 -21.15
N ALA A 470 -3.59 -21.18 -20.61
CA ALA A 470 -3.97 -22.58 -20.48
C ALA A 470 -5.17 -22.82 -19.55
N GLN A 471 -5.34 -21.99 -18.51
CA GLN A 471 -6.46 -22.08 -17.58
C GLN A 471 -7.83 -21.82 -18.23
N THR A 472 -7.86 -20.97 -19.25
CA THR A 472 -9.10 -20.63 -19.97
C THR A 472 -9.59 -21.80 -20.84
N THR A 473 -8.68 -22.53 -21.46
CA THR A 473 -9.02 -23.67 -22.35
C THR A 473 -9.50 -24.91 -21.60
N LEU A 474 -9.08 -25.12 -20.36
CA LEU A 474 -9.56 -26.24 -19.53
C LEU A 474 -11.02 -26.06 -19.08
N LYS A 475 -11.46 -24.82 -18.82
CA LYS A 475 -12.87 -24.52 -18.47
C LYS A 475 -13.84 -24.68 -19.64
N GLU A 476 -13.43 -24.42 -20.88
CA GLU A 476 -14.27 -24.61 -22.05
C GLU A 476 -14.52 -26.10 -22.33
N LYS A 477 -13.53 -26.96 -22.09
CA LYS A 477 -13.67 -28.43 -22.24
C LYS A 477 -14.54 -29.08 -21.16
N SER A 478 -14.62 -28.52 -19.95
CA SER A 478 -15.42 -29.05 -18.84
C SER A 478 -16.90 -28.77 -18.92
N LYS A 479 -17.32 -27.79 -19.74
CA LYS A 479 -18.76 -27.49 -19.95
C LYS A 479 -19.49 -28.53 -20.82
N GLY A 480 -18.77 -29.46 -21.46
CA GLY A 480 -19.31 -30.47 -22.34
C GLY A 480 -19.43 -31.89 -21.79
N SER A 481 -18.95 -32.20 -20.57
CA SER A 481 -18.98 -33.55 -20.03
C SER A 481 -19.29 -33.56 -18.53
N ALA A 482 -20.52 -33.98 -18.19
CA ALA A 482 -20.95 -34.21 -16.80
C ALA A 482 -20.44 -35.56 -16.30
N THR A 483 -19.14 -35.77 -16.23
CA THR A 483 -18.53 -36.91 -15.53
C THR A 483 -17.69 -36.40 -14.38
N ASN A 484 -18.02 -36.90 -13.18
CA ASN A 484 -17.23 -36.73 -11.94
C ASN A 484 -15.77 -37.17 -12.18
N SER A 485 -14.94 -36.31 -12.72
CA SER A 485 -13.52 -36.54 -12.84
C SER A 485 -12.79 -35.48 -12.02
N THR A 486 -12.08 -35.97 -11.00
CA THR A 486 -10.89 -35.42 -10.38
C THR A 486 -10.55 -34.02 -10.84
N ILE A 487 -10.79 -33.02 -9.98
CA ILE A 487 -10.39 -31.62 -10.22
C ILE A 487 -8.90 -31.68 -10.58
N GLY A 488 -8.62 -31.57 -11.87
CA GLY A 488 -7.26 -31.52 -12.40
C GLY A 488 -6.51 -30.41 -11.68
N LYS A 489 -5.33 -30.73 -11.17
CA LYS A 489 -4.40 -29.84 -10.50
C LYS A 489 -4.21 -28.61 -11.39
N VAL A 490 -4.88 -27.51 -11.06
CA VAL A 490 -4.76 -26.28 -11.83
C VAL A 490 -3.38 -25.70 -11.53
N GLU A 491 -2.51 -25.72 -12.53
CA GLU A 491 -1.17 -25.18 -12.42
C GLU A 491 -1.26 -23.65 -12.24
N GLY A 492 -0.87 -23.19 -11.08
CA GLY A 492 -0.56 -21.82 -10.67
C GLY A 492 -1.42 -20.66 -11.17
N HIS A 493 -1.86 -19.82 -10.26
CA HIS A 493 -2.58 -18.57 -10.57
C HIS A 493 -1.65 -17.37 -10.49
N VAL A 494 -1.84 -16.42 -11.43
CA VAL A 494 -1.13 -15.14 -11.44
C VAL A 494 -1.94 -14.14 -10.64
N VAL A 495 -1.35 -13.57 -9.60
CA VAL A 495 -1.98 -12.56 -8.73
C VAL A 495 -1.15 -11.29 -8.74
N ILE A 496 -1.78 -10.15 -8.99
CA ILE A 496 -1.16 -8.84 -8.84
C ILE A 496 -1.31 -8.40 -7.38
N ASP A 497 -0.18 -8.30 -6.67
CA ASP A 497 -0.16 -7.65 -5.35
C ASP A 497 -0.18 -6.13 -5.54
N VAL A 498 -1.35 -5.53 -5.38
CA VAL A 498 -1.56 -4.08 -5.51
C VAL A 498 -0.73 -3.30 -4.50
N ARG A 499 -0.44 -3.89 -3.36
CA ARG A 499 0.35 -3.34 -2.27
C ARG A 499 1.82 -3.21 -2.64
N LEU A 500 2.41 -4.31 -3.09
CA LEU A 500 3.83 -4.38 -3.45
C LEU A 500 4.12 -3.87 -4.85
N GLY A 501 3.09 -3.81 -5.72
CA GLY A 501 3.30 -3.60 -7.14
C GLY A 501 4.08 -4.75 -7.79
N ARG A 502 3.90 -5.97 -7.27
CA ARG A 502 4.55 -7.19 -7.74
C ARG A 502 3.54 -8.16 -8.32
N VAL A 503 4.02 -8.96 -9.24
CA VAL A 503 3.28 -10.09 -9.80
C VAL A 503 3.71 -11.36 -9.10
N ILE A 504 2.76 -12.06 -8.51
CA ILE A 504 3.01 -13.27 -7.71
C ILE A 504 2.37 -14.45 -8.43
N TRP A 505 3.08 -15.56 -8.54
CA TRP A 505 2.55 -16.83 -9.06
C TRP A 505 3.30 -18.01 -8.47
N LYS A 506 2.63 -19.16 -8.40
CA LYS A 506 3.24 -20.41 -7.94
C LYS A 506 4.15 -20.95 -9.02
N VAL A 507 5.32 -21.39 -8.59
CA VAL A 507 6.23 -22.15 -9.41
C VAL A 507 5.80 -23.63 -9.30
N SER A 508 5.30 -24.22 -10.41
CA SER A 508 5.11 -25.67 -10.47
C SER A 508 6.50 -26.31 -10.40
N SER A 509 6.75 -27.11 -9.38
CA SER A 509 7.97 -27.93 -9.24
C SER A 509 7.95 -29.05 -10.24
#